data_2d9a9259065f864971a67d06c8d6f31f
#
_entry.id   2d9a9259065f864971a67d06c8d6f31f
#
_cell.length_a   1.000
_cell.length_b   1.000
_cell.length_c   1.000
_cell.angle_alpha   90.00
_cell.angle_beta   90.00
_cell.angle_gamma   90.00
#
_symmetry.space_group_name_H-M   'P 1'
#
loop_
_entity.id
_entity.type
_entity.pdbx_description
1 polymer ?
#
loop_
_entity_poly.entity_id
_entity_poly.type
_entity_poly.pdbx_seq_one_letter_code
_entity_poly.pdbx_strand_id
1 'polypeptide(L)'
;MGEAAVIWGRLTEAFWLNCQLFGLTLLFALPLGLVVSFGSMSRLAPLRGAVKTFVWVIRGTPLMLQILVIYLGPGLLGFTSPWPSGGSGRLVAAVVAFAINYACYFSEIYRGGIEAVPRGQTEAGQVLGMTKTQIFFRVTLLQVIKRILPPMGNEIITLVKDTSLANVIANKDIIMMAKEYSAKGLIWPLFSTAVFFLVFVGALTLLFGWLEKRLDYFK
;
A
#
# COMPACT_ATOMS: atom_id res chain seq x y z
N MET A 1 -28.16 1.43 -26.64
CA MET A 1 -27.28 0.63 -25.78
C MET A 1 -28.12 0.13 -24.62
N GLY A 2 -28.08 -1.16 -24.30
CA GLY A 2 -28.87 -1.69 -23.19
C GLY A 2 -28.46 -1.09 -21.86
N GLU A 3 -29.38 -0.97 -20.91
CA GLU A 3 -29.17 -0.43 -19.56
C GLU A 3 -27.93 -1.05 -18.87
N ALA A 4 -27.72 -2.34 -19.04
CA ALA A 4 -26.56 -3.07 -18.52
C ALA A 4 -25.22 -2.49 -19.03
N ALA A 5 -25.11 -2.13 -20.32
CA ALA A 5 -23.87 -1.58 -20.86
C ALA A 5 -23.53 -0.19 -20.26
N VAL A 6 -24.55 0.61 -19.98
CA VAL A 6 -24.36 1.93 -19.31
C VAL A 6 -23.86 1.72 -17.87
N ILE A 7 -24.45 0.74 -17.16
CA ILE A 7 -24.05 0.42 -15.78
C ILE A 7 -22.59 -0.08 -15.75
N TRP A 8 -22.22 -1.00 -16.66
CA TRP A 8 -20.82 -1.46 -16.77
C TRP A 8 -19.84 -0.31 -17.05
N GLY A 9 -20.19 0.63 -17.93
CA GLY A 9 -19.38 1.81 -18.18
C GLY A 9 -19.14 2.63 -16.91
N ARG A 10 -20.21 2.91 -16.14
CA ARG A 10 -20.11 3.67 -14.89
C ARG A 10 -19.32 2.93 -13.80
N LEU A 11 -19.46 1.61 -13.70
CA LEU A 11 -18.66 0.81 -12.77
C LEU A 11 -17.17 0.85 -13.14
N THR A 12 -16.86 0.82 -14.44
CA THR A 12 -15.47 0.92 -14.92
C THR A 12 -14.86 2.30 -14.61
N GLU A 13 -15.61 3.39 -14.81
CA GLU A 13 -15.19 4.74 -14.44
C GLU A 13 -14.95 4.86 -12.92
N ALA A 14 -15.85 4.29 -12.11
CA ALA A 14 -15.70 4.30 -10.66
C ALA A 14 -14.51 3.44 -10.20
N PHE A 15 -14.26 2.30 -10.85
CA PHE A 15 -13.09 1.45 -10.57
C PHE A 15 -11.77 2.16 -10.90
N TRP A 16 -11.76 3.06 -11.86
CA TRP A 16 -10.58 3.87 -12.16
C TRP A 16 -10.11 4.69 -10.95
N LEU A 17 -11.02 5.18 -10.10
CA LEU A 17 -10.65 5.84 -8.83
C LEU A 17 -9.94 4.88 -7.87
N ASN A 18 -10.37 3.61 -7.79
CA ASN A 18 -9.64 2.59 -7.01
C ASN A 18 -8.23 2.37 -7.57
N CYS A 19 -8.09 2.29 -8.91
CA CYS A 19 -6.79 2.15 -9.56
C CYS A 19 -5.87 3.37 -9.31
N GLN A 20 -6.42 4.58 -9.36
CA GLN A 20 -5.67 5.80 -9.04
C GLN A 20 -5.20 5.81 -7.58
N LEU A 21 -6.09 5.51 -6.63
CA LEU A 21 -5.75 5.43 -5.21
C LEU A 21 -4.67 4.36 -4.98
N PHE A 22 -4.83 3.18 -5.58
CA PHE A 22 -3.83 2.11 -5.52
C PHE A 22 -2.46 2.56 -6.03
N GLY A 23 -2.39 3.10 -7.24
CA GLY A 23 -1.14 3.54 -7.86
C GLY A 23 -0.45 4.68 -7.10
N LEU A 24 -1.22 5.70 -6.70
CA LEU A 24 -0.69 6.81 -5.91
C LEU A 24 -0.23 6.36 -4.52
N THR A 25 -0.97 5.45 -3.87
CA THR A 25 -0.52 4.88 -2.59
C THR A 25 0.82 4.18 -2.74
N LEU A 26 1.01 3.32 -3.73
CA LEU A 26 2.30 2.65 -3.95
C LEU A 26 3.42 3.64 -4.25
N LEU A 27 3.14 4.65 -5.09
CA LEU A 27 4.11 5.67 -5.46
C LEU A 27 4.70 6.38 -4.24
N PHE A 28 3.87 6.68 -3.24
CA PHE A 28 4.30 7.38 -2.03
C PHE A 28 4.69 6.42 -0.90
N ALA A 29 3.97 5.33 -0.69
CA ALA A 29 4.20 4.43 0.43
C ALA A 29 5.50 3.63 0.31
N LEU A 30 5.91 3.21 -0.89
CA LEU A 30 7.14 2.44 -1.07
C LEU A 30 8.40 3.25 -0.67
N PRO A 31 8.64 4.48 -1.19
CA PRO A 31 9.79 5.26 -0.77
C PRO A 31 9.68 5.73 0.69
N LEU A 32 8.49 6.13 1.15
CA LEU A 32 8.28 6.55 2.52
C LEU A 32 8.53 5.39 3.51
N GLY A 33 8.07 4.18 3.19
CA GLY A 33 8.32 2.98 3.98
C GLY A 33 9.81 2.66 4.10
N LEU A 34 10.57 2.88 3.03
CA LEU A 34 12.03 2.72 3.07
C LEU A 34 12.68 3.75 4.02
N VAL A 35 12.28 5.01 3.98
CA VAL A 35 12.74 6.06 4.89
C VAL A 35 12.40 5.71 6.34
N VAL A 36 11.14 5.31 6.60
CA VAL A 36 10.68 4.89 7.93
C VAL A 36 11.47 3.67 8.42
N SER A 37 11.79 2.70 7.56
CA SER A 37 12.59 1.53 7.94
C SER A 37 13.99 1.92 8.40
N PHE A 38 14.65 2.85 7.72
CA PHE A 38 15.96 3.36 8.15
C PHE A 38 15.87 4.11 9.49
N GLY A 39 14.79 4.88 9.71
CA GLY A 39 14.52 5.52 10.99
C GLY A 39 14.39 4.50 12.12
N SER A 40 13.65 3.40 11.90
CA SER A 40 13.44 2.32 12.88
C SER A 40 14.72 1.52 13.18
N MET A 41 15.69 1.51 12.27
CA MET A 41 17.00 0.88 12.42
C MET A 41 18.12 1.86 12.84
N SER A 42 17.78 3.13 13.09
CA SER A 42 18.75 4.17 13.45
C SER A 42 19.55 3.80 14.71
N ARG A 43 20.83 4.20 14.73
CA ARG A 43 21.70 4.10 15.91
C ARG A 43 21.29 5.05 17.04
N LEU A 44 20.60 6.15 16.71
CA LEU A 44 20.09 7.13 17.67
C LEU A 44 18.88 6.53 18.38
N ALA A 45 19.03 6.17 19.65
CA ALA A 45 17.97 5.50 20.44
C ALA A 45 16.66 6.29 20.50
N PRO A 46 16.65 7.63 20.69
CA PRO A 46 15.39 8.39 20.71
C PRO A 46 14.67 8.37 19.36
N LEU A 47 15.39 8.54 18.25
CA LEU A 47 14.81 8.47 16.90
C LEU A 47 14.21 7.08 16.63
N ARG A 48 15.00 6.03 16.91
CA ARG A 48 14.53 4.65 16.74
C ARG A 48 13.29 4.37 17.58
N GLY A 49 13.27 4.83 18.84
CA GLY A 49 12.13 4.68 19.73
C GLY A 49 10.88 5.38 19.19
N ALA A 50 10.99 6.65 18.82
CA ALA A 50 9.89 7.44 18.26
C ALA A 50 9.31 6.81 16.99
N VAL A 51 10.17 6.40 16.03
CA VAL A 51 9.73 5.76 14.78
C VAL A 51 9.05 4.42 15.05
N LYS A 52 9.61 3.57 15.91
CA LYS A 52 8.97 2.29 16.27
C LYS A 52 7.61 2.48 16.94
N THR A 53 7.48 3.46 17.83
CA THR A 53 6.19 3.80 18.46
C THR A 53 5.19 4.29 17.42
N PHE A 54 5.60 5.17 16.51
CA PHE A 54 4.75 5.64 15.43
C PHE A 54 4.25 4.48 14.55
N VAL A 55 5.15 3.61 14.09
CA VAL A 55 4.81 2.42 13.29
C VAL A 55 3.85 1.50 14.06
N TRP A 56 4.08 1.29 15.35
CA TRP A 56 3.21 0.48 16.20
C TRP A 56 1.79 1.07 16.31
N VAL A 57 1.66 2.39 16.53
CA VAL A 57 0.36 3.07 16.61
C VAL A 57 -0.39 2.98 15.28
N ILE A 58 0.27 3.28 14.16
CA ILE A 58 -0.37 3.25 12.84
C ILE A 58 -0.83 1.85 12.47
N ARG A 59 0.00 0.83 12.69
CA ARG A 59 -0.37 -0.57 12.40
C ARG A 59 -1.36 -1.16 13.39
N GLY A 60 -1.45 -0.60 14.60
CA GLY A 60 -2.38 -1.00 15.64
C GLY A 60 -3.76 -0.34 15.56
N THR A 61 -3.96 0.60 14.64
CA THR A 61 -5.24 1.31 14.46
C THR A 61 -5.88 0.99 13.10
N PRO A 62 -7.24 0.93 13.01
CA PRO A 62 -7.92 0.65 11.74
C PRO A 62 -7.65 1.72 10.69
N LEU A 63 -7.33 1.31 9.45
CA LEU A 63 -7.14 2.23 8.32
C LEU A 63 -8.35 3.13 8.09
N MET A 64 -9.57 2.60 8.23
CA MET A 64 -10.80 3.38 8.10
C MET A 64 -10.85 4.56 9.09
N LEU A 65 -10.43 4.34 10.34
CA LEU A 65 -10.32 5.41 11.35
C LEU A 65 -9.29 6.45 10.94
N GLN A 66 -8.15 6.04 10.42
CA GLN A 66 -7.09 6.96 9.97
C GLN A 66 -7.57 7.84 8.80
N ILE A 67 -8.33 7.28 7.85
CA ILE A 67 -8.94 8.04 6.75
C ILE A 67 -9.88 9.12 7.31
N LEU A 68 -10.75 8.76 8.25
CA LEU A 68 -11.69 9.70 8.88
C LEU A 68 -10.96 10.81 9.65
N VAL A 69 -9.96 10.46 10.45
CA VAL A 69 -9.18 11.43 11.23
C VAL A 69 -8.41 12.39 10.33
N ILE A 70 -7.78 11.89 9.26
CA ILE A 70 -7.01 12.72 8.33
C ILE A 70 -7.93 13.64 7.54
N TYR A 71 -9.09 13.15 7.10
CA TYR A 71 -10.01 13.94 6.27
C TYR A 71 -10.81 14.95 7.09
N LEU A 72 -11.41 14.53 8.23
CA LEU A 72 -12.31 15.36 9.04
C LEU A 72 -11.58 16.13 10.14
N GLY A 73 -10.46 15.60 10.65
CA GLY A 73 -9.75 16.12 11.80
C GLY A 73 -9.43 17.62 11.72
N PRO A 74 -8.86 18.14 10.62
CA PRO A 74 -8.57 19.56 10.51
C PRO A 74 -9.80 20.44 10.71
N GLY A 75 -10.94 20.09 10.09
CA GLY A 75 -12.20 20.83 10.25
C GLY A 75 -12.77 20.74 11.67
N LEU A 76 -12.70 19.57 12.30
CA LEU A 76 -13.18 19.37 13.68
C LEU A 76 -12.36 20.15 14.72
N LEU A 77 -11.08 20.40 14.42
CA LEU A 77 -10.19 21.22 15.25
C LEU A 77 -10.29 22.73 14.97
N GLY A 78 -11.21 23.15 14.10
CA GLY A 78 -11.42 24.55 13.74
C GLY A 78 -10.42 25.12 12.73
N PHE A 79 -9.59 24.27 12.11
CA PHE A 79 -8.69 24.69 11.03
C PHE A 79 -9.41 24.70 9.68
N THR A 80 -8.97 25.59 8.78
CA THR A 80 -9.38 25.52 7.39
C THR A 80 -8.97 24.18 6.80
N SER A 81 -9.90 23.52 6.10
CA SER A 81 -9.58 22.22 5.48
C SER A 81 -8.40 22.37 4.51
N PRO A 82 -7.33 21.57 4.66
CA PRO A 82 -6.18 21.60 3.76
C PRO A 82 -6.49 20.91 2.42
N TRP A 83 -7.64 20.25 2.34
CA TRP A 83 -8.02 19.47 1.16
C TRP A 83 -8.71 20.35 0.12
N PRO A 84 -8.39 20.20 -1.18
CA PRO A 84 -9.13 20.83 -2.26
C PRO A 84 -10.62 20.53 -2.19
N SER A 85 -11.45 21.42 -2.71
CA SER A 85 -12.90 21.20 -2.74
C SER A 85 -13.29 20.04 -3.64
N GLY A 86 -14.34 19.28 -3.29
CA GLY A 86 -14.92 18.23 -4.11
C GLY A 86 -14.22 16.87 -4.05
N GLY A 87 -14.33 16.10 -5.14
CA GLY A 87 -13.83 14.74 -5.23
C GLY A 87 -12.30 14.63 -5.18
N SER A 88 -11.60 15.60 -5.76
CA SER A 88 -10.13 15.64 -5.74
C SER A 88 -9.57 15.74 -4.32
N GLY A 89 -10.18 16.54 -3.45
CA GLY A 89 -9.74 16.65 -2.07
C GLY A 89 -9.94 15.36 -1.26
N ARG A 90 -11.02 14.64 -1.53
CA ARG A 90 -11.25 13.31 -0.91
C ARG A 90 -10.20 12.31 -1.37
N LEU A 91 -9.88 12.29 -2.66
CA LEU A 91 -8.83 11.42 -3.19
C LEU A 91 -7.46 11.75 -2.57
N VAL A 92 -7.09 13.04 -2.49
CA VAL A 92 -5.81 13.46 -1.88
C VAL A 92 -5.75 13.05 -0.41
N ALA A 93 -6.79 13.29 0.38
CA ALA A 93 -6.85 12.89 1.78
C ALA A 93 -6.75 11.36 1.94
N ALA A 94 -7.45 10.59 1.08
CA ALA A 94 -7.33 9.14 1.05
C ALA A 94 -5.89 8.71 0.74
N VAL A 95 -5.26 9.28 -0.30
CA VAL A 95 -3.86 8.97 -0.67
C VAL A 95 -2.92 9.22 0.50
N VAL A 96 -3.07 10.34 1.23
CA VAL A 96 -2.24 10.64 2.40
C VAL A 96 -2.43 9.59 3.50
N ALA A 97 -3.68 9.24 3.83
CA ALA A 97 -3.97 8.23 4.84
C ALA A 97 -3.39 6.87 4.47
N PHE A 98 -3.63 6.43 3.25
CA PHE A 98 -3.13 5.16 2.72
C PHE A 98 -1.60 5.13 2.64
N ALA A 99 -0.98 6.22 2.16
CA ALA A 99 0.47 6.30 2.05
C ALA A 99 1.15 6.19 3.42
N ILE A 100 0.63 6.86 4.46
CA ILE A 100 1.15 6.75 5.82
C ILE A 100 0.98 5.33 6.37
N ASN A 101 -0.22 4.76 6.22
CA ASN A 101 -0.53 3.43 6.71
C ASN A 101 0.37 2.38 6.05
N TYR A 102 0.35 2.30 4.73
CA TYR A 102 1.12 1.31 3.96
C TYR A 102 2.63 1.52 4.06
N ALA A 103 3.12 2.77 4.23
CA ALA A 103 4.52 3.02 4.52
C ALA A 103 4.96 2.35 5.83
N CYS A 104 4.12 2.34 6.86
CA CYS A 104 4.41 1.64 8.11
C CYS A 104 4.46 0.12 7.92
N TYR A 105 3.56 -0.47 7.12
CA TYR A 105 3.62 -1.90 6.78
C TYR A 105 4.87 -2.24 5.97
N PHE A 106 5.13 -1.50 4.90
CA PHE A 106 6.32 -1.69 4.08
C PHE A 106 7.62 -1.48 4.84
N SER A 107 7.66 -0.55 5.80
CA SER A 107 8.85 -0.32 6.63
C SER A 107 9.25 -1.54 7.44
N GLU A 108 8.28 -2.29 7.97
CA GLU A 108 8.54 -3.51 8.72
C GLU A 108 8.99 -4.66 7.80
N ILE A 109 8.45 -4.74 6.58
CA ILE A 109 8.88 -5.71 5.58
C ILE A 109 10.34 -5.43 5.16
N TYR A 110 10.68 -4.16 4.87
CA TYR A 110 12.04 -3.77 4.55
C TYR A 110 13.00 -4.07 5.69
N ARG A 111 12.65 -3.66 6.92
CA ARG A 111 13.46 -3.93 8.11
C ARG A 111 13.68 -5.43 8.30
N GLY A 112 12.60 -6.22 8.28
CA GLY A 112 12.68 -7.67 8.43
C GLY A 112 13.53 -8.33 7.36
N GLY A 113 13.43 -7.91 6.09
CA GLY A 113 14.25 -8.41 5.00
C GLY A 113 15.74 -8.08 5.15
N ILE A 114 16.05 -6.87 5.62
CA ILE A 114 17.44 -6.42 5.84
C ILE A 114 18.05 -7.18 7.05
N GLU A 115 17.33 -7.24 8.17
CA GLU A 115 17.80 -7.91 9.40
C GLU A 115 17.93 -9.44 9.23
N ALA A 116 17.19 -10.04 8.29
CA ALA A 116 17.24 -11.47 8.03
C ALA A 116 18.48 -11.93 7.24
N VAL A 117 19.30 -11.02 6.68
CA VAL A 117 20.55 -11.39 6.00
C VAL A 117 21.61 -11.73 7.05
N PRO A 118 22.18 -12.96 7.05
CA PRO A 118 23.17 -13.36 8.03
C PRO A 118 24.42 -12.48 7.98
N ARG A 119 24.97 -12.10 9.13
CA ARG A 119 26.20 -11.28 9.24
C ARG A 119 27.40 -11.93 8.55
N GLY A 120 27.48 -13.27 8.56
CA GLY A 120 28.52 -14.03 7.87
C GLY A 120 28.62 -13.72 6.37
N GLN A 121 27.54 -13.25 5.71
CA GLN A 121 27.60 -12.81 4.32
C GLN A 121 28.46 -11.56 4.16
N THR A 122 28.37 -10.64 5.10
CA THR A 122 29.18 -9.42 5.13
C THR A 122 30.64 -9.76 5.47
N GLU A 123 30.86 -10.63 6.44
CA GLU A 123 32.19 -11.08 6.87
C GLU A 123 32.91 -11.83 5.73
N ALA A 124 32.23 -12.75 5.05
CA ALA A 124 32.78 -13.43 3.88
C ALA A 124 33.18 -12.47 2.76
N GLY A 125 32.34 -11.46 2.47
CA GLY A 125 32.68 -10.42 1.51
C GLY A 125 33.93 -9.62 1.92
N GLN A 126 34.08 -9.31 3.21
CA GLN A 126 35.28 -8.62 3.72
C GLN A 126 36.54 -9.47 3.59
N VAL A 127 36.48 -10.76 3.88
CA VAL A 127 37.62 -11.69 3.71
C VAL A 127 38.05 -11.76 2.23
N LEU A 128 37.10 -11.64 1.29
CA LEU A 128 37.39 -11.57 -0.15
C LEU A 128 37.88 -10.18 -0.62
N GLY A 129 38.12 -9.24 0.30
CA GLY A 129 38.61 -7.89 -0.03
C GLY A 129 37.55 -6.99 -0.66
N MET A 130 36.27 -7.32 -0.59
CA MET A 130 35.19 -6.50 -1.15
C MET A 130 34.96 -5.24 -0.30
N THR A 131 34.74 -4.12 -0.95
CA THR A 131 34.30 -2.88 -0.26
C THR A 131 32.87 -3.04 0.26
N LYS A 132 32.49 -2.24 1.27
CA LYS A 132 31.12 -2.22 1.83
C LYS A 132 30.05 -2.03 0.75
N THR A 133 30.31 -1.16 -0.23
CA THR A 133 29.41 -0.90 -1.35
C THR A 133 29.28 -2.13 -2.26
N GLN A 134 30.37 -2.81 -2.54
CA GLN A 134 30.34 -4.05 -3.34
C GLN A 134 29.58 -5.16 -2.62
N ILE A 135 29.79 -5.32 -1.31
CA ILE A 135 29.04 -6.29 -0.48
C ILE A 135 27.54 -5.96 -0.52
N PHE A 136 27.18 -4.69 -0.33
CA PHE A 136 25.79 -4.28 -0.37
C PHE A 136 25.12 -4.61 -1.71
N PHE A 137 25.65 -4.13 -2.82
CA PHE A 137 25.00 -4.30 -4.13
C PHE A 137 25.08 -5.72 -4.72
N ARG A 138 26.17 -6.45 -4.47
CA ARG A 138 26.40 -7.77 -5.08
C ARG A 138 25.97 -8.93 -4.20
N VAL A 139 25.88 -8.73 -2.87
CA VAL A 139 25.59 -9.82 -1.93
C VAL A 139 24.30 -9.56 -1.16
N THR A 140 24.18 -8.42 -0.48
CA THR A 140 23.10 -8.17 0.47
C THR A 140 21.80 -7.81 -0.23
N LEU A 141 21.83 -6.86 -1.18
CA LEU A 141 20.63 -6.30 -1.80
C LEU A 141 19.76 -7.37 -2.49
N LEU A 142 20.38 -8.27 -3.25
CA LEU A 142 19.64 -9.34 -3.95
C LEU A 142 18.98 -10.31 -2.97
N GLN A 143 19.64 -10.61 -1.85
CA GLN A 143 19.07 -11.45 -0.80
C GLN A 143 17.91 -10.75 -0.09
N VAL A 144 18.02 -9.43 0.15
CA VAL A 144 16.92 -8.63 0.72
C VAL A 144 15.73 -8.63 -0.23
N ILE A 145 15.94 -8.31 -1.51
CA ILE A 145 14.85 -8.27 -2.52
C ILE A 145 14.11 -9.60 -2.55
N LYS A 146 14.82 -10.73 -2.61
CA LYS A 146 14.20 -12.06 -2.59
C LYS A 146 13.33 -12.28 -1.36
N ARG A 147 13.78 -11.85 -0.18
CA ARG A 147 13.06 -12.06 1.09
C ARG A 147 11.86 -11.14 1.28
N ILE A 148 11.94 -9.92 0.77
CA ILE A 148 10.83 -8.96 0.90
C ILE A 148 9.74 -9.15 -0.16
N LEU A 149 10.05 -9.78 -1.29
CA LEU A 149 9.11 -9.88 -2.41
C LEU A 149 7.79 -10.60 -2.05
N PRO A 150 7.78 -11.78 -1.38
CA PRO A 150 6.52 -12.45 -1.02
C PRO A 150 5.66 -11.63 -0.05
N PRO A 151 6.16 -11.14 1.10
CA PRO A 151 5.34 -10.31 1.99
C PRO A 151 4.92 -8.98 1.35
N MET A 152 5.76 -8.37 0.51
CA MET A 152 5.42 -7.18 -0.26
C MET A 152 4.26 -7.44 -1.22
N GLY A 153 4.32 -8.56 -1.96
CA GLY A 153 3.26 -8.98 -2.88
C GLY A 153 1.93 -9.16 -2.16
N ASN A 154 1.93 -9.79 -0.99
CA ASN A 154 0.73 -9.95 -0.17
C ASN A 154 0.12 -8.62 0.28
N GLU A 155 0.94 -7.67 0.74
CA GLU A 155 0.47 -6.34 1.14
C GLU A 155 -0.05 -5.53 -0.05
N ILE A 156 0.61 -5.61 -1.22
CA ILE A 156 0.15 -4.93 -2.43
C ILE A 156 -1.19 -5.51 -2.92
N ILE A 157 -1.39 -6.83 -2.85
CA ILE A 157 -2.67 -7.47 -3.17
C ILE A 157 -3.75 -7.05 -2.16
N THR A 158 -3.42 -6.92 -0.88
CA THR A 158 -4.33 -6.43 0.15
C THR A 158 -4.75 -5.00 -0.11
N LEU A 159 -3.81 -4.12 -0.51
CA LEU A 159 -4.09 -2.73 -0.87
C LEU A 159 -5.19 -2.59 -1.93
N VAL A 160 -5.25 -3.49 -2.93
CA VAL A 160 -6.33 -3.45 -3.94
C VAL A 160 -7.70 -3.48 -3.28
N LYS A 161 -7.92 -4.36 -2.32
CA LYS A 161 -9.19 -4.50 -1.59
C LYS A 161 -9.44 -3.32 -0.67
N ASP A 162 -8.40 -2.86 0.00
CA ASP A 162 -8.48 -1.75 0.95
C ASP A 162 -8.82 -0.42 0.29
N THR A 163 -8.54 -0.23 -1.03
CA THR A 163 -8.95 0.99 -1.75
C THR A 163 -10.43 1.30 -1.61
N SER A 164 -11.27 0.27 -1.40
CA SER A 164 -12.70 0.45 -1.16
C SER A 164 -13.04 1.11 0.17
N LEU A 165 -12.13 1.16 1.15
CA LEU A 165 -12.36 1.85 2.42
C LEU A 165 -12.46 3.37 2.24
N ALA A 166 -11.95 3.93 1.14
CA ALA A 166 -12.05 5.35 0.85
C ALA A 166 -13.50 5.85 0.65
N ASN A 167 -14.46 4.92 0.47
CA ASN A 167 -15.88 5.30 0.40
C ASN A 167 -16.42 5.90 1.71
N VAL A 168 -15.76 5.68 2.84
CA VAL A 168 -16.14 6.23 4.15
C VAL A 168 -16.13 7.76 4.17
N ILE A 169 -15.30 8.38 3.34
CA ILE A 169 -15.26 9.84 3.15
C ILE A 169 -15.98 10.26 1.86
N ALA A 170 -16.92 9.45 1.38
CA ALA A 170 -17.67 9.64 0.15
C ALA A 170 -16.79 9.83 -1.12
N ASN A 171 -15.63 9.16 -1.16
CA ASN A 171 -14.87 8.97 -2.39
C ASN A 171 -15.66 7.97 -3.27
N LYS A 172 -16.11 8.42 -4.45
CA LYS A 172 -17.04 7.65 -5.32
C LYS A 172 -16.34 6.48 -6.01
N ASP A 173 -15.97 5.48 -5.23
CA ASP A 173 -15.39 4.23 -5.71
C ASP A 173 -16.43 3.29 -6.33
N ILE A 174 -15.98 2.17 -6.87
CA ILE A 174 -16.85 1.19 -7.51
C ILE A 174 -17.92 0.62 -6.56
N ILE A 175 -17.61 0.43 -5.28
CA ILE A 175 -18.57 -0.11 -4.30
C ILE A 175 -19.66 0.93 -4.00
N MET A 176 -19.28 2.21 -3.85
CA MET A 176 -20.25 3.28 -3.63
C MET A 176 -21.17 3.42 -4.85
N MET A 177 -20.62 3.38 -6.07
CA MET A 177 -21.42 3.39 -7.30
C MET A 177 -22.40 2.21 -7.37
N ALA A 178 -21.96 1.01 -7.04
CA ALA A 178 -22.82 -0.17 -7.02
C ALA A 178 -23.92 -0.09 -5.96
N LYS A 179 -23.65 0.52 -4.78
CA LYS A 179 -24.65 0.77 -3.74
C LYS A 179 -25.76 1.73 -4.20
N GLU A 180 -25.42 2.75 -5.02
CA GLU A 180 -26.40 3.66 -5.61
C GLU A 180 -27.42 2.91 -6.50
N TYR A 181 -26.96 1.89 -7.25
CA TYR A 181 -27.85 1.01 -8.04
C TYR A 181 -28.66 0.05 -7.16
N SER A 182 -28.05 -0.49 -6.10
CA SER A 182 -28.74 -1.36 -5.15
C SER A 182 -29.91 -0.64 -4.45
N ALA A 183 -29.73 0.65 -4.13
CA ALA A 183 -30.80 1.49 -3.58
C ALA A 183 -31.98 1.70 -4.55
N LYS A 184 -31.76 1.49 -5.86
CA LYS A 184 -32.79 1.52 -6.90
C LYS A 184 -33.38 0.14 -7.21
N GLY A 185 -33.07 -0.89 -6.40
CA GLY A 185 -33.54 -2.26 -6.58
C GLY A 185 -32.71 -3.15 -7.50
N LEU A 186 -31.57 -2.66 -8.02
CA LEU A 186 -30.67 -3.43 -8.89
C LEU A 186 -29.51 -4.01 -8.08
N ILE A 187 -29.58 -5.27 -7.69
CA ILE A 187 -28.57 -5.92 -6.85
C ILE A 187 -27.35 -6.41 -7.66
N TRP A 188 -27.53 -6.81 -8.92
CA TRP A 188 -26.47 -7.41 -9.73
C TRP A 188 -25.21 -6.51 -9.91
N PRO A 189 -25.29 -5.15 -9.98
CA PRO A 189 -24.10 -4.33 -10.06
C PRO A 189 -23.17 -4.50 -8.85
N LEU A 190 -23.74 -4.75 -7.66
CA LEU A 190 -22.93 -4.99 -6.45
C LEU A 190 -22.12 -6.29 -6.57
N PHE A 191 -22.71 -7.37 -7.07
CA PHE A 191 -21.97 -8.61 -7.33
C PHE A 191 -20.94 -8.45 -8.44
N SER A 192 -21.24 -7.62 -9.46
CA SER A 192 -20.31 -7.35 -10.55
C SER A 192 -19.02 -6.66 -10.09
N THR A 193 -19.03 -5.90 -8.99
CA THR A 193 -17.81 -5.31 -8.44
C THR A 193 -16.75 -6.35 -8.10
N ALA A 194 -17.18 -7.54 -7.66
CA ALA A 194 -16.26 -8.63 -7.34
C ALA A 194 -15.42 -9.06 -8.55
N VAL A 195 -15.97 -8.99 -9.76
CA VAL A 195 -15.26 -9.34 -11.00
C VAL A 195 -14.07 -8.39 -11.21
N PHE A 196 -14.26 -7.08 -11.01
CA PHE A 196 -13.19 -6.09 -11.14
C PHE A 196 -12.06 -6.35 -10.15
N PHE A 197 -12.39 -6.58 -8.87
CA PHE A 197 -11.39 -6.89 -7.86
C PHE A 197 -10.69 -8.22 -8.13
N LEU A 198 -11.41 -9.28 -8.53
CA LEU A 198 -10.83 -10.59 -8.82
C LEU A 198 -9.88 -10.54 -10.02
N VAL A 199 -10.25 -9.83 -11.08
CA VAL A 199 -9.38 -9.65 -12.26
C VAL A 199 -8.10 -8.91 -11.87
N PHE A 200 -8.21 -7.81 -11.12
CA PHE A 200 -7.04 -7.04 -10.70
C PHE A 200 -6.13 -7.82 -9.74
N VAL A 201 -6.71 -8.44 -8.70
CA VAL A 201 -5.98 -9.30 -7.76
C VAL A 201 -5.36 -10.49 -8.49
N GLY A 202 -6.08 -11.13 -9.41
CA GLY A 202 -5.58 -12.24 -10.22
C GLY A 202 -4.36 -11.84 -11.05
N ALA A 203 -4.41 -10.69 -11.72
CA ALA A 203 -3.29 -10.16 -12.50
C ALA A 203 -2.05 -9.92 -11.62
N LEU A 204 -2.22 -9.31 -10.43
CA LEU A 204 -1.13 -9.09 -9.49
C LEU A 204 -0.58 -10.41 -8.93
N THR A 205 -1.45 -11.36 -8.61
CA THR A 205 -1.03 -12.69 -8.11
C THR A 205 -0.17 -13.42 -9.13
N LEU A 206 -0.56 -13.39 -10.41
CA LEU A 206 0.23 -13.96 -11.49
C LEU A 206 1.57 -13.24 -11.67
N LEU A 207 1.56 -11.90 -11.60
CA LEU A 207 2.77 -11.09 -11.70
C LEU A 207 3.76 -11.41 -10.57
N PHE A 208 3.30 -11.38 -9.30
CA PHE A 208 4.16 -11.69 -8.16
C PHE A 208 4.64 -13.13 -8.16
N GLY A 209 3.77 -14.10 -8.49
CA GLY A 209 4.18 -15.50 -8.63
C GLY A 209 5.23 -15.71 -9.73
N TRP A 210 5.17 -14.95 -10.82
CA TRP A 210 6.21 -14.97 -11.86
C TRP A 210 7.51 -14.34 -11.34
N LEU A 211 7.45 -13.20 -10.64
CA LEU A 211 8.62 -12.55 -10.05
C LEU A 211 9.31 -13.44 -9.02
N GLU A 212 8.54 -14.08 -8.14
CA GLU A 212 9.06 -15.01 -7.12
C GLU A 212 9.79 -16.19 -7.78
N LYS A 213 9.18 -16.83 -8.77
CA LYS A 213 9.82 -17.93 -9.53
C LYS A 213 11.12 -17.49 -10.20
N ARG A 214 11.16 -16.27 -10.73
CA ARG A 214 12.36 -15.74 -11.38
C ARG A 214 13.51 -15.46 -10.40
N LEU A 215 13.18 -15.15 -9.15
CA LEU A 215 14.17 -14.92 -8.09
C LEU A 215 14.52 -16.17 -7.27
N ASP A 216 13.96 -17.34 -7.59
CA ASP A 216 14.19 -18.61 -6.88
C ASP A 216 15.45 -19.36 -7.32
N TYR A 217 16.51 -18.63 -7.66
CA TYR A 217 17.80 -19.21 -8.07
C TYR A 217 18.79 -19.41 -6.90
N PHE A 218 18.45 -18.98 -5.67
CA PHE A 218 19.15 -19.32 -4.43
C PHE A 218 18.23 -20.13 -3.51
N LYS A 219 18.67 -21.30 -3.10
CA LYS A 219 18.03 -22.08 -2.04
C LYS A 219 18.62 -21.76 -0.68
#